data_0943e758acaea5194ec08d84e5d4bd78
#
_entry.id   0943e758acaea5194ec08d84e5d4bd78
#
_cell.length_a   1.000
_cell.length_b   1.000
_cell.length_c   1.000
_cell.angle_alpha   90.00
_cell.angle_beta   90.00
_cell.angle_gamma   90.00
#
_symmetry.space_group_name_H-M   'P 1'
#
loop_
_entity.id
_entity.type
_entity.pdbx_description
1 polymer ?
#
loop_
_entity_poly.entity_id
_entity_poly.type
_entity_poly.pdbx_seq_one_letter_code
_entity_poly.pdbx_strand_id
1 'polypeptide(L)'
;LSINEIHSECQRIINAQHQPLKAVFVDRIELLKDVVFFRHGTYNETLQEASAKLKLLAREFNIPVVVVMQLKRLGSRQDMRPTLEDFRGSGAPEQDSQVAIAVYRDDYYYPMDPNGPLEAEIIVLKNTQGPIGTARVKWSPQFPGFFDLAPNKQTPFQERSVMTSDRASSYK
;
A
#
# COMPACT_ATOMS: atom_id res chain seq x y z
N LEU A 1 -14.65 8.70 9.49
CA LEU A 1 -15.75 8.25 8.62
C LEU A 1 -15.90 6.74 8.72
N SER A 2 -17.12 6.21 8.50
CA SER A 2 -17.37 4.80 8.20
C SER A 2 -17.33 4.57 6.69
N ILE A 3 -17.22 3.31 6.27
CA ILE A 3 -17.24 2.97 4.83
C ILE A 3 -18.59 3.33 4.20
N ASN A 4 -19.68 3.20 4.95
CA ASN A 4 -21.01 3.62 4.49
C ASN A 4 -21.11 5.14 4.30
N GLU A 5 -20.48 5.94 5.17
CA GLU A 5 -20.39 7.39 5.00
C GLU A 5 -19.55 7.76 3.76
N ILE A 6 -18.44 7.05 3.52
CA ILE A 6 -17.63 7.21 2.31
C ILE A 6 -18.46 6.88 1.06
N HIS A 7 -19.17 5.76 1.07
CA HIS A 7 -20.07 5.36 -0.04
C HIS A 7 -21.10 6.44 -0.35
N SER A 8 -21.81 6.93 0.68
CA SER A 8 -22.83 7.98 0.53
C SER A 8 -22.25 9.27 -0.04
N GLU A 9 -21.02 9.63 0.37
CA GLU A 9 -20.34 10.81 -0.15
C GLU A 9 -19.90 10.64 -1.61
N CYS A 10 -19.42 9.46 -2.00
CA CYS A 10 -19.13 9.13 -3.39
C CYS A 10 -20.38 9.27 -4.27
N GLN A 11 -21.50 8.71 -3.81
CA GLN A 11 -22.80 8.82 -4.49
C GLN A 11 -23.24 10.28 -4.64
N ARG A 12 -23.09 11.07 -3.57
CA ARG A 12 -23.41 12.51 -3.59
C ARG A 12 -22.58 13.27 -4.61
N ILE A 13 -21.28 13.01 -4.67
CA ILE A 13 -20.37 13.66 -5.62
C ILE A 13 -20.73 13.29 -7.06
N ILE A 14 -20.97 12.01 -7.33
CA ILE A 14 -21.35 11.52 -8.67
C ILE A 14 -22.66 12.13 -9.12
N ASN A 15 -23.66 12.21 -8.24
CA ASN A 15 -24.98 12.78 -8.55
C ASN A 15 -24.95 14.30 -8.74
N ALA A 16 -23.98 14.99 -8.11
CA ALA A 16 -23.84 16.45 -8.26
C ALA A 16 -23.33 16.91 -9.65
N GLN A 17 -22.90 15.98 -10.49
CA GLN A 17 -22.60 16.14 -11.93
C GLN A 17 -21.55 17.18 -12.35
N HIS A 18 -20.80 17.79 -11.43
CA HIS A 18 -19.85 18.83 -11.82
C HIS A 18 -18.52 18.28 -12.33
N GLN A 19 -18.09 17.14 -11.80
CA GLN A 19 -16.91 16.40 -12.32
C GLN A 19 -17.01 14.92 -11.92
N PRO A 20 -16.53 13.99 -12.78
CA PRO A 20 -16.54 12.57 -12.44
C PRO A 20 -15.57 12.30 -11.29
N LEU A 21 -16.02 11.55 -10.30
CA LEU A 21 -15.14 10.99 -9.27
C LEU A 21 -14.11 10.07 -9.93
N LYS A 22 -12.82 10.31 -9.67
CA LYS A 22 -11.73 9.58 -10.33
C LYS A 22 -11.03 8.59 -9.43
N ALA A 23 -10.98 8.86 -8.14
CA ALA A 23 -10.36 8.00 -7.14
C ALA A 23 -10.86 8.34 -5.73
N VAL A 24 -10.73 7.38 -4.82
CA VAL A 24 -10.91 7.59 -3.38
C VAL A 24 -9.61 7.26 -2.67
N PHE A 25 -9.18 8.14 -1.76
CA PHE A 25 -8.01 7.92 -0.91
C PHE A 25 -8.47 7.80 0.55
N VAL A 26 -8.06 6.73 1.21
CA VAL A 26 -8.36 6.46 2.62
C VAL A 26 -7.05 6.48 3.40
N ASP A 27 -6.84 7.55 4.18
CA ASP A 27 -5.69 7.67 5.07
C ASP A 27 -6.20 7.73 6.53
N ARG A 28 -6.16 6.63 7.20
CA ARG A 28 -5.76 5.25 6.93
C ARG A 28 -6.87 4.28 7.36
N ILE A 29 -6.84 3.04 6.89
CA ILE A 29 -7.90 2.05 7.15
C ILE A 29 -8.15 1.84 8.65
N GLU A 30 -7.11 1.88 9.48
CA GLU A 30 -7.21 1.67 10.93
C GLU A 30 -7.99 2.78 11.67
N LEU A 31 -8.21 3.93 11.02
CA LEU A 31 -8.98 5.05 11.58
C LEU A 31 -10.44 5.08 11.13
N LEU A 32 -10.84 4.16 10.28
CA LEU A 32 -12.25 4.02 9.92
C LEU A 32 -13.08 3.61 11.14
N LYS A 33 -14.27 4.20 11.28
CA LYS A 33 -15.21 3.86 12.37
C LYS A 33 -15.51 2.37 12.42
N ASP A 34 -15.60 1.72 11.26
CA ASP A 34 -15.81 0.28 11.13
C ASP A 34 -14.70 -0.53 11.79
N VAL A 35 -13.47 -0.01 11.83
CA VAL A 35 -12.30 -0.67 12.44
C VAL A 35 -12.10 -0.24 13.89
N VAL A 36 -12.29 1.05 14.21
CA VAL A 36 -12.07 1.59 15.56
C VAL A 36 -13.16 1.14 16.55
N PHE A 37 -14.41 1.11 16.09
CA PHE A 37 -15.58 0.85 16.94
C PHE A 37 -16.21 -0.53 16.69
N PHE A 38 -15.38 -1.55 16.40
CA PHE A 38 -15.90 -2.89 16.21
C PHE A 38 -16.55 -3.41 17.52
N ARG A 39 -17.75 -3.97 17.37
CA ARG A 39 -18.52 -4.48 18.52
C ARG A 39 -18.36 -5.98 18.74
N HIS A 40 -17.97 -6.71 17.73
CA HIS A 40 -17.86 -8.17 17.71
C HIS A 40 -16.66 -8.61 16.86
N GLY A 41 -16.04 -9.73 17.22
CA GLY A 41 -14.92 -10.29 16.51
C GLY A 41 -13.55 -9.76 16.97
N THR A 42 -12.53 -10.10 16.22
CA THR A 42 -11.15 -9.67 16.43
C THR A 42 -10.81 -8.46 15.55
N TYR A 43 -9.76 -7.72 15.89
CA TYR A 43 -9.23 -6.65 15.06
C TYR A 43 -8.94 -7.12 13.63
N ASN A 44 -8.41 -8.34 13.47
CA ASN A 44 -8.08 -8.88 12.15
C ASN A 44 -9.33 -9.15 11.30
N GLU A 45 -10.39 -9.69 11.90
CA GLU A 45 -11.68 -9.92 11.21
C GLU A 45 -12.30 -8.59 10.77
N THR A 46 -12.24 -7.58 11.64
CA THR A 46 -12.77 -6.25 11.33
C THR A 46 -12.00 -5.58 10.18
N LEU A 47 -10.68 -5.72 10.18
CA LEU A 47 -9.83 -5.20 9.10
C LEU A 47 -10.11 -5.93 7.78
N GLN A 48 -10.35 -7.23 7.84
CA GLN A 48 -10.74 -8.05 6.68
C GLN A 48 -12.09 -7.59 6.11
N GLU A 49 -13.07 -7.38 6.96
CA GLU A 49 -14.39 -6.89 6.53
C GLU A 49 -14.29 -5.49 5.90
N ALA A 50 -13.51 -4.60 6.51
CA ALA A 50 -13.28 -3.26 5.97
C ALA A 50 -12.59 -3.29 4.60
N SER A 51 -11.57 -4.13 4.43
CA SER A 51 -10.87 -4.33 3.17
C SER A 51 -11.82 -4.82 2.07
N ALA A 52 -12.63 -5.85 2.36
CA ALA A 52 -13.60 -6.38 1.43
C ALA A 52 -14.65 -5.33 1.00
N LYS A 53 -15.16 -4.53 1.96
CA LYS A 53 -16.11 -3.44 1.67
C LYS A 53 -15.50 -2.36 0.78
N LEU A 54 -14.25 -1.97 1.03
CA LEU A 54 -13.55 -0.98 0.19
C LEU A 54 -13.30 -1.51 -1.23
N LYS A 55 -13.02 -2.81 -1.36
CA LYS A 55 -12.93 -3.45 -2.69
C LYS A 55 -14.26 -3.47 -3.43
N LEU A 56 -15.37 -3.72 -2.73
CA LEU A 56 -16.70 -3.65 -3.33
C LEU A 56 -17.03 -2.22 -3.78
N LEU A 57 -16.70 -1.21 -2.97
CA LEU A 57 -16.88 0.20 -3.32
C LEU A 57 -16.10 0.57 -4.60
N ALA A 58 -14.86 0.12 -4.71
CA ALA A 58 -14.04 0.35 -5.92
C ALA A 58 -14.69 -0.26 -7.19
N ARG A 59 -15.28 -1.45 -7.06
CA ARG A 59 -15.98 -2.12 -8.16
C ARG A 59 -17.29 -1.43 -8.52
N GLU A 60 -18.09 -1.06 -7.53
CA GLU A 60 -19.40 -0.43 -7.73
C GLU A 60 -19.27 0.89 -8.47
N PHE A 61 -18.35 1.75 -8.05
CA PHE A 61 -18.12 3.05 -8.69
C PHE A 61 -17.17 2.99 -9.89
N ASN A 62 -16.56 1.83 -10.15
CA ASN A 62 -15.56 1.62 -11.20
C ASN A 62 -14.41 2.65 -11.14
N ILE A 63 -13.90 2.89 -9.93
CA ILE A 63 -12.79 3.81 -9.65
C ILE A 63 -11.75 3.15 -8.74
N PRO A 64 -10.49 3.55 -8.80
CA PRO A 64 -9.48 3.10 -7.85
C PRO A 64 -9.77 3.63 -6.43
N VAL A 65 -9.63 2.75 -5.46
CA VAL A 65 -9.62 3.08 -4.02
C VAL A 65 -8.21 2.81 -3.50
N VAL A 66 -7.52 3.87 -3.14
CA VAL A 66 -6.16 3.82 -2.58
C VAL A 66 -6.26 3.87 -1.07
N VAL A 67 -5.73 2.85 -0.41
CA VAL A 67 -5.82 2.68 1.04
C VAL A 67 -4.43 2.73 1.64
N VAL A 68 -4.21 3.67 2.54
CA VAL A 68 -3.00 3.71 3.37
C VAL A 68 -3.21 2.83 4.58
N MET A 69 -2.21 2.02 4.91
CA MET A 69 -2.23 1.23 6.13
C MET A 69 -0.85 1.17 6.78
N GLN A 70 -0.84 0.99 8.10
CA GLN A 70 0.39 0.91 8.87
C GLN A 70 0.97 -0.49 8.83
N LEU A 71 2.25 -0.59 8.50
CA LEU A 71 2.98 -1.85 8.57
C LEU A 71 3.18 -2.32 10.02
N LYS A 72 3.36 -3.62 10.21
CA LYS A 72 3.85 -4.18 11.47
C LYS A 72 5.22 -3.59 11.79
N ARG A 73 5.58 -3.55 13.08
CA ARG A 73 6.95 -3.27 13.46
C ARG A 73 7.86 -4.36 12.90
N LEU A 74 8.87 -3.96 12.15
CA LEU A 74 9.73 -4.89 11.41
C LEU A 74 10.69 -5.71 12.30
N GLY A 75 10.70 -5.45 13.61
CA GLY A 75 11.57 -6.14 14.56
C GLY A 75 13.05 -5.82 14.31
N SER A 76 13.93 -6.79 14.58
CA SER A 76 15.39 -6.68 14.45
C SER A 76 15.93 -7.50 13.27
N ARG A 77 15.22 -7.53 12.15
CA ARG A 77 15.72 -8.21 10.95
C ARG A 77 16.82 -7.40 10.26
N GLN A 78 17.71 -8.09 9.57
CA GLN A 78 18.87 -7.47 8.92
C GLN A 78 18.46 -6.54 7.75
N ASP A 79 17.47 -6.94 6.96
CA ASP A 79 16.90 -6.09 5.90
C ASP A 79 15.55 -5.53 6.37
N MET A 80 15.50 -4.21 6.52
CA MET A 80 14.31 -3.48 6.97
C MET A 80 13.35 -3.13 5.83
N ARG A 81 13.61 -3.58 4.60
CA ARG A 81 12.67 -3.40 3.49
C ARG A 81 11.38 -4.15 3.74
N PRO A 82 10.22 -3.48 3.60
CA PRO A 82 8.93 -4.12 3.78
C PRO A 82 8.69 -5.28 2.80
N THR A 83 7.96 -6.26 3.28
CA THR A 83 7.43 -7.40 2.51
C THR A 83 5.91 -7.45 2.61
N LEU A 84 5.25 -8.30 1.83
CA LEU A 84 3.80 -8.48 1.93
C LEU A 84 3.35 -8.95 3.33
N GLU A 85 4.16 -9.75 4.01
CA GLU A 85 3.88 -10.25 5.36
C GLU A 85 3.88 -9.15 6.44
N ASP A 86 4.44 -7.98 6.13
CA ASP A 86 4.50 -6.85 7.05
C ASP A 86 3.21 -6.01 7.08
N PHE A 87 2.28 -6.26 6.17
CA PHE A 87 0.96 -5.65 6.26
C PHE A 87 0.23 -6.18 7.50
N ARG A 88 -0.25 -5.24 8.33
CA ARG A 88 -0.95 -5.61 9.57
C ARG A 88 -2.24 -6.34 9.27
N GLY A 89 -2.52 -7.36 10.08
CA GLY A 89 -3.80 -8.04 10.10
C GLY A 89 -3.76 -9.46 9.53
N SER A 90 -4.88 -9.91 9.04
CA SER A 90 -5.13 -11.29 8.57
C SER A 90 -4.53 -11.62 7.19
N GLY A 91 -3.76 -10.71 6.58
CA GLY A 91 -3.36 -10.83 5.18
C GLY A 91 -4.48 -10.46 4.19
N ALA A 92 -5.68 -10.13 4.67
CA ALA A 92 -6.82 -9.82 3.82
C ALA A 92 -6.62 -8.56 2.94
N PRO A 93 -6.10 -7.43 3.46
CA PRO A 93 -5.82 -6.28 2.60
C PRO A 93 -4.82 -6.60 1.50
N GLU A 94 -3.86 -7.50 1.76
CA GLU A 94 -2.96 -8.02 0.75
C GLU A 94 -3.72 -8.85 -0.30
N GLN A 95 -4.60 -9.76 0.13
CA GLN A 95 -5.38 -10.61 -0.79
C GLN A 95 -6.37 -9.79 -1.61
N ASP A 96 -7.05 -8.84 -1.00
CA ASP A 96 -8.06 -8.00 -1.64
C ASP A 96 -7.47 -6.99 -2.62
N SER A 97 -6.27 -6.47 -2.36
CA SER A 97 -5.64 -5.47 -3.23
C SER A 97 -5.21 -6.06 -4.57
N GLN A 98 -5.32 -5.27 -5.63
CA GLN A 98 -4.73 -5.57 -6.93
C GLN A 98 -3.26 -5.17 -6.99
N VAL A 99 -2.91 -4.09 -6.29
CA VAL A 99 -1.56 -3.56 -6.19
C VAL A 99 -1.26 -3.31 -4.73
N ALA A 100 -0.10 -3.73 -4.25
CA ALA A 100 0.42 -3.41 -2.93
C ALA A 100 1.77 -2.72 -3.08
N ILE A 101 1.88 -1.53 -2.49
CA ILE A 101 3.07 -0.67 -2.57
C ILE A 101 3.54 -0.38 -1.16
N ALA A 102 4.83 -0.51 -0.93
CA ALA A 102 5.47 -0.05 0.30
C ALA A 102 6.44 1.08 0.02
N VAL A 103 6.59 1.99 0.98
CA VAL A 103 7.59 3.06 0.94
C VAL A 103 8.66 2.72 1.97
N TYR A 104 9.90 2.72 1.54
CA TYR A 104 11.04 2.46 2.39
C TYR A 104 12.04 3.61 2.33
N ARG A 105 12.60 3.96 3.49
CA ARG A 105 13.67 4.94 3.62
C ARG A 105 14.78 4.36 4.47
N ASP A 106 15.96 4.23 3.89
CA ASP A 106 17.13 3.66 4.57
C ASP A 106 17.59 4.57 5.71
N ASP A 107 17.61 5.88 5.48
CA ASP A 107 17.99 6.89 6.47
C ASP A 107 17.13 6.91 7.74
N TYR A 108 15.90 6.42 7.65
CA TYR A 108 15.01 6.29 8.80
C TYR A 108 15.43 5.15 9.75
N TYR A 109 15.93 4.05 9.19
CA TYR A 109 16.35 2.87 9.97
C TYR A 109 17.82 2.91 10.34
N TYR A 110 18.64 3.50 9.49
CA TYR A 110 20.11 3.57 9.62
C TYR A 110 20.58 5.02 9.45
N PRO A 111 20.39 5.87 10.47
CA PRO A 111 20.78 7.28 10.41
C PRO A 111 22.30 7.41 10.56
N MET A 112 23.05 7.07 9.51
CA MET A 112 24.53 7.05 9.56
C MET A 112 25.21 8.31 9.05
N ASP A 113 24.58 9.04 8.14
CA ASP A 113 25.16 10.25 7.55
C ASP A 113 24.10 11.37 7.44
N PRO A 114 24.21 12.45 8.25
CA PRO A 114 23.30 13.60 8.13
C PRO A 114 23.33 14.28 6.76
N ASN A 115 24.40 14.08 5.99
CA ASN A 115 24.58 14.61 4.63
C ASN A 115 24.43 13.54 3.53
N GLY A 116 24.05 12.33 3.92
CA GLY A 116 23.85 11.22 2.99
C GLY A 116 22.71 11.46 2.01
N PRO A 117 22.65 10.68 0.93
CA PRO A 117 21.60 10.83 -0.05
C PRO A 117 20.25 10.49 0.59
N LEU A 118 19.34 11.47 0.63
CA LEU A 118 17.98 11.27 1.08
C LEU A 118 17.19 10.57 -0.04
N GLU A 119 17.41 9.28 -0.15
CA GLU A 119 16.74 8.44 -1.13
C GLU A 119 15.65 7.59 -0.46
N ALA A 120 14.59 7.34 -1.18
CA ALA A 120 13.53 6.43 -0.78
C ALA A 120 13.28 5.41 -1.88
N GLU A 121 12.71 4.29 -1.50
CA GLU A 121 12.31 3.22 -2.41
C GLU A 121 10.78 3.11 -2.41
N ILE A 122 10.20 3.16 -3.59
CA ILE A 122 8.80 2.81 -3.83
C ILE A 122 8.79 1.36 -4.31
N ILE A 123 8.39 0.46 -3.43
CA ILE A 123 8.48 -0.99 -3.65
C ILE A 123 7.10 -1.52 -4.01
N VAL A 124 6.93 -1.96 -5.26
CA VAL A 124 5.72 -2.66 -5.69
C VAL A 124 5.86 -4.11 -5.28
N LEU A 125 5.17 -4.49 -4.21
CA LEU A 125 5.22 -5.83 -3.60
C LEU A 125 4.24 -6.80 -4.25
N LYS A 126 3.12 -6.30 -4.78
CA LYS A 126 2.11 -7.06 -5.51
C LYS A 126 1.59 -6.22 -6.66
N ASN A 127 1.42 -6.83 -7.80
CA ASN A 127 0.74 -6.25 -8.95
C ASN A 127 0.11 -7.38 -9.77
N THR A 128 -1.22 -7.44 -9.79
CA THR A 128 -1.93 -8.53 -10.48
C THR A 128 -1.97 -8.37 -11.99
N GLN A 129 -1.60 -7.20 -12.52
CA GLN A 129 -1.69 -6.90 -13.96
C GLN A 129 -0.36 -6.41 -14.55
N GLY A 130 0.73 -6.49 -13.80
CA GLY A 130 2.04 -6.03 -14.26
C GLY A 130 3.18 -6.52 -13.38
N PRO A 131 4.40 -6.06 -13.64
CA PRO A 131 5.57 -6.47 -12.88
C PRO A 131 5.56 -5.93 -11.45
N ILE A 132 6.25 -6.63 -10.57
CA ILE A 132 6.66 -6.15 -9.25
C ILE A 132 8.09 -5.63 -9.33
N GLY A 133 8.49 -4.72 -8.45
CA GLY A 133 9.83 -4.18 -8.48
C GLY A 133 9.98 -2.93 -7.61
N THR A 134 11.09 -2.22 -7.80
CA THR A 134 11.44 -1.07 -6.97
C THR A 134 11.82 0.12 -7.84
N ALA A 135 11.24 1.27 -7.54
CA ALA A 135 11.65 2.56 -8.06
C ALA A 135 12.33 3.38 -6.97
N ARG A 136 13.48 3.99 -7.27
CA ARG A 136 14.19 4.88 -6.36
C ARG A 136 13.78 6.33 -6.62
N VAL A 137 13.55 7.09 -5.56
CA VAL A 137 13.14 8.49 -5.59
C VAL A 137 13.93 9.28 -4.55
N LYS A 138 14.01 10.60 -4.73
CA LYS A 138 14.58 11.49 -3.74
C LYS A 138 13.51 11.83 -2.70
N TRP A 139 13.86 11.74 -1.43
CA TRP A 139 13.08 12.29 -0.32
C TRP A 139 13.56 13.69 0.03
N SER A 140 12.65 14.62 0.32
CA SER A 140 12.99 15.94 0.83
C SER A 140 12.31 16.18 2.19
N PRO A 141 13.08 16.35 3.28
CA PRO A 141 12.52 16.69 4.58
C PRO A 141 12.12 18.16 4.70
N GLN A 142 12.75 19.05 3.92
CA GLN A 142 12.43 20.48 3.93
C GLN A 142 11.05 20.76 3.31
N PHE A 143 10.75 20.04 2.24
CA PHE A 143 9.45 20.04 1.58
C PHE A 143 8.96 18.59 1.56
N PRO A 144 8.28 18.11 2.63
CA PRO A 144 7.93 16.70 2.75
C PRO A 144 7.31 16.15 1.48
N GLY A 145 8.08 15.36 0.72
CA GLY A 145 7.65 14.85 -0.57
C GLY A 145 8.73 14.00 -1.25
N PHE A 146 8.28 13.30 -2.28
CA PHE A 146 9.13 12.47 -3.12
C PHE A 146 9.29 13.16 -4.48
N PHE A 147 10.51 13.12 -5.00
CA PHE A 147 10.88 13.77 -6.25
C PHE A 147 11.70 12.81 -7.09
N ASP A 148 11.75 13.04 -8.39
CA ASP A 148 12.60 12.28 -9.28
C ASP A 148 14.08 12.47 -8.91
N LEU A 149 14.84 11.40 -9.06
CA LEU A 149 16.30 11.50 -8.99
C LEU A 149 16.83 12.28 -10.19
N ALA A 150 17.99 12.93 -10.01
CA ALA A 150 18.67 13.58 -11.12
C ALA A 150 18.92 12.58 -12.28
N PRO A 151 18.89 13.00 -13.55
CA PRO A 151 18.98 12.10 -14.70
C PRO A 151 20.14 11.14 -14.70
N ASN A 152 21.29 11.53 -14.13
CA ASN A 152 22.49 10.71 -13.99
C ASN A 152 22.38 9.65 -12.85
N LYS A 153 21.35 9.72 -12.01
CA LYS A 153 21.08 8.79 -10.90
C LYS A 153 19.78 7.99 -11.10
N GLN A 154 19.04 8.26 -12.16
CA GLN A 154 17.84 7.50 -12.47
C GLN A 154 18.24 6.07 -12.82
N THR A 155 17.85 5.13 -11.97
CA THR A 155 17.92 3.71 -12.28
C THR A 155 16.57 3.28 -12.87
N PRO A 156 16.57 2.50 -13.96
CA PRO A 156 15.32 1.90 -14.45
C PRO A 156 14.61 1.14 -13.34
N PHE A 157 13.29 1.04 -13.44
CA PHE A 157 12.51 0.20 -12.55
C PHE A 157 13.11 -1.21 -12.52
N GLN A 158 13.58 -1.64 -11.35
CA GLN A 158 14.18 -2.96 -11.19
C GLN A 158 13.08 -3.99 -10.98
N GLU A 159 12.75 -4.71 -12.04
CA GLU A 159 11.83 -5.84 -11.95
C GLU A 159 12.43 -6.93 -11.06
N ARG A 160 11.65 -7.41 -10.11
CA ARG A 160 11.96 -8.65 -9.40
C ARG A 160 11.35 -9.80 -10.18
N SER A 161 12.19 -10.69 -10.66
CA SER A 161 11.73 -11.98 -11.16
C SER A 161 11.03 -12.72 -10.02
N VAL A 162 9.76 -13.05 -10.23
CA VAL A 162 9.07 -14.00 -9.36
C VAL A 162 9.78 -15.34 -9.56
N MET A 163 10.55 -15.79 -8.57
CA MET A 163 11.02 -17.18 -8.56
C MET A 163 9.75 -18.05 -8.46
N THR A 164 9.28 -18.50 -9.60
CA THR A 164 8.37 -19.65 -9.65
C THR A 164 9.17 -20.83 -9.09
N SER A 165 8.87 -21.19 -7.84
CA SER A 165 9.35 -22.44 -7.30
C SER A 165 8.79 -23.57 -8.17
N ASP A 166 9.61 -24.13 -9.05
CA ASP A 166 9.36 -25.40 -9.71
C ASP A 166 9.22 -26.50 -8.65
N ARG A 167 8.02 -26.64 -8.13
CA ARG A 167 7.57 -27.85 -7.46
C ARG A 167 6.88 -28.73 -8.47
N ALA A 168 7.67 -29.28 -9.35
CA ALA A 168 7.22 -30.41 -10.17
C ALA A 168 8.40 -31.32 -10.38
N SER A 169 8.38 -32.45 -9.73
CA SER A 169 9.09 -33.68 -10.00
C SER A 169 9.79 -34.28 -8.80
N SER A 170 9.06 -35.08 -8.07
CA SER A 170 9.59 -36.36 -7.56
C SER A 170 8.44 -37.18 -6.95
N TYR A 171 7.58 -37.75 -7.80
CA TYR A 171 6.91 -38.99 -7.50
C TYR A 171 7.28 -39.95 -8.65
N LYS A 172 8.29 -40.75 -8.38
CA LYS A 172 8.49 -42.07 -8.97
C LYS A 172 8.71 -43.06 -7.84
#